data_41edcd8202793b9447c150bde7aa84bd
#
_entry.id   41edcd8202793b9447c150bde7aa84bd
#
_cell.length_a   1.000
_cell.length_b   1.000
_cell.length_c   1.000
_cell.angle_alpha   90.00
_cell.angle_beta   90.00
_cell.angle_gamma   90.00
#
_symmetry.space_group_name_H-M   'P 1'
#
loop_
_entity.id
_entity.type
_entity.pdbx_description
1 polymer ?
#
loop_
_entity_poly.entity_id
_entity_poly.type
_entity_poly.pdbx_seq_one_letter_code
_entity_poly.pdbx_strand_id
1 'polypeptide(L)'
;MAELKNKLRPLPLDLDVETKAVLKSLPSAHAALAELKGIASAIPNQSILINTLGLQEAKDSSAIENIITTHDDLYKSELNIESFKSLNAKEVRNYVAATKTGFDLISKTGFLTNRIVLKIQEVLEGNTAGFRKLPGTALKNTSTGETIYIPPQDTGEIMDLMTNLEKFINGKRAHDFDPLVKMAIIHYQFESIHPFYDGNGRTGRIINILYLIQEKLQDLPILYLSSYIIKNKSDYYRLLQEVRFNNNWEEWLLFMIRAVDQTSRETIDLIIKIRELMMNYKRALRDNYKFYSQDLLNNLFKHPYTKIEFIQRDLDVSRITAANYLNRLADDKLLTKKKLGTANYYINDPLFKLLSER
;
A
#
# COMPACT_ATOMS: atom_id res chain seq x y z
N MET A 1 -4.39 -14.20 -32.56
CA MET A 1 -5.27 -13.08 -32.12
C MET A 1 -6.55 -13.55 -31.42
N ALA A 2 -7.15 -14.68 -31.79
CA ALA A 2 -8.33 -15.21 -31.07
C ALA A 2 -8.03 -15.66 -29.64
N GLU A 3 -6.86 -16.24 -29.37
CA GLU A 3 -6.43 -16.69 -28.04
C GLU A 3 -6.17 -15.54 -27.06
N LEU A 4 -5.82 -14.33 -27.54
CA LEU A 4 -5.57 -13.17 -26.69
C LEU A 4 -6.86 -12.50 -26.17
N LYS A 5 -8.03 -12.85 -26.74
CA LYS A 5 -9.36 -12.39 -26.34
C LYS A 5 -10.11 -13.49 -25.60
N ASN A 6 -9.58 -13.97 -24.48
CA ASN A 6 -10.37 -14.88 -23.67
C ASN A 6 -11.49 -14.08 -22.98
N LYS A 7 -12.76 -14.47 -23.22
CA LYS A 7 -13.91 -13.78 -22.61
C LYS A 7 -13.84 -13.97 -21.11
N LEU A 8 -13.65 -12.87 -20.41
CA LEU A 8 -13.57 -12.88 -18.94
C LEU A 8 -14.91 -13.38 -18.36
N ARG A 9 -14.84 -14.40 -17.50
CA ARG A 9 -16.03 -14.95 -16.87
C ARG A 9 -16.47 -14.07 -15.70
N PRO A 10 -17.79 -13.88 -15.51
CA PRO A 10 -18.30 -13.23 -14.33
C PRO A 10 -18.04 -14.10 -13.09
N LEU A 11 -17.98 -13.43 -11.94
CA LEU A 11 -17.93 -14.09 -10.63
C LEU A 11 -19.36 -14.41 -10.13
N PRO A 12 -19.55 -15.46 -9.34
CA PRO A 12 -18.52 -16.35 -8.77
C PRO A 12 -17.95 -17.34 -9.76
N LEU A 13 -16.78 -17.92 -9.44
CA LEU A 13 -16.20 -18.99 -10.25
C LEU A 13 -17.08 -20.26 -10.15
N ASP A 14 -17.31 -20.90 -11.28
CA ASP A 14 -17.97 -22.22 -11.33
C ASP A 14 -16.90 -23.33 -11.19
N LEU A 15 -16.07 -23.23 -10.15
CA LEU A 15 -14.94 -24.13 -9.88
C LEU A 15 -14.66 -24.15 -8.39
N ASP A 16 -14.36 -25.33 -7.86
CA ASP A 16 -13.75 -25.46 -6.54
C ASP A 16 -12.25 -25.16 -6.65
N VAL A 17 -11.86 -23.99 -6.15
CA VAL A 17 -10.46 -23.52 -6.17
C VAL A 17 -9.77 -23.71 -4.82
N GLU A 18 -10.49 -24.11 -3.77
CA GLU A 18 -9.95 -24.36 -2.44
C GLU A 18 -9.39 -25.80 -2.34
N THR A 19 -8.40 -26.07 -3.18
CA THR A 19 -7.71 -27.36 -3.17
C THR A 19 -7.08 -27.66 -1.81
N LYS A 20 -6.74 -28.91 -1.57
CA LYS A 20 -6.05 -29.32 -0.33
C LYS A 20 -4.74 -28.53 -0.09
N ALA A 21 -4.02 -28.14 -1.15
CA ALA A 21 -2.81 -27.33 -1.04
C ALA A 21 -3.13 -25.91 -0.58
N VAL A 22 -4.15 -25.29 -1.18
CA VAL A 22 -4.65 -23.96 -0.80
C VAL A 22 -5.11 -23.96 0.65
N LEU A 23 -6.00 -24.87 1.04
CA LEU A 23 -6.53 -24.97 2.40
C LEU A 23 -5.42 -25.17 3.46
N LYS A 24 -4.36 -25.92 3.14
CA LYS A 24 -3.23 -26.11 4.04
C LYS A 24 -2.35 -24.87 4.21
N SER A 25 -2.36 -23.94 3.27
CA SER A 25 -1.56 -22.70 3.34
C SER A 25 -2.25 -21.59 4.14
N LEU A 26 -3.58 -21.61 4.25
CA LEU A 26 -4.38 -20.56 4.90
C LEU A 26 -4.07 -20.37 6.40
N PRO A 27 -3.93 -21.42 7.24
CA PRO A 27 -3.71 -21.23 8.68
C PRO A 27 -2.48 -20.40 9.02
N SER A 28 -1.37 -20.57 8.27
CA SER A 28 -0.14 -19.79 8.47
C SER A 28 -0.36 -18.32 8.16
N ALA A 29 -1.00 -18.01 7.03
CA ALA A 29 -1.28 -16.66 6.61
C ALA A 29 -2.27 -15.93 7.56
N HIS A 30 -3.32 -16.62 7.99
CA HIS A 30 -4.26 -16.08 8.99
C HIS A 30 -3.59 -15.83 10.34
N ALA A 31 -2.74 -16.75 10.82
CA ALA A 31 -1.99 -16.54 12.05
C ALA A 31 -1.08 -15.31 11.97
N ALA A 32 -0.33 -15.14 10.86
CA ALA A 32 0.53 -14.00 10.65
C ALA A 32 -0.26 -12.67 10.56
N LEU A 33 -1.42 -12.67 9.88
CA LEU A 33 -2.30 -11.49 9.83
C LEU A 33 -2.87 -11.13 11.21
N ALA A 34 -3.31 -12.12 11.98
CA ALA A 34 -3.85 -11.88 13.32
C ALA A 34 -2.76 -11.34 14.28
N GLU A 35 -1.54 -11.86 14.18
CA GLU A 35 -0.40 -11.35 14.94
C GLU A 35 -0.06 -9.91 14.53
N LEU A 36 -0.02 -9.61 13.21
CA LEU A 36 0.21 -8.26 12.70
C LEU A 36 -0.83 -7.28 13.25
N LYS A 37 -2.12 -7.64 13.19
CA LYS A 37 -3.22 -6.84 13.73
C LYS A 37 -3.04 -6.57 15.22
N GLY A 38 -2.69 -7.58 16.00
CA GLY A 38 -2.45 -7.46 17.44
C GLY A 38 -1.26 -6.57 17.79
N ILE A 39 -0.14 -6.73 17.10
CA ILE A 39 1.08 -5.94 17.33
C ILE A 39 0.88 -4.46 16.90
N ALA A 40 0.19 -4.22 15.79
CA ALA A 40 -0.10 -2.86 15.34
C ALA A 40 -0.94 -2.07 16.34
N SER A 41 -1.88 -2.72 17.02
CA SER A 41 -2.71 -2.09 18.07
C SER A 41 -1.92 -1.67 19.31
N ALA A 42 -0.75 -2.28 19.55
CA ALA A 42 0.11 -1.95 20.70
C ALA A 42 0.99 -0.70 20.48
N ILE A 43 1.03 -0.14 19.28
CA ILE A 43 1.73 1.12 19.00
C ILE A 43 0.84 2.30 19.46
N PRO A 44 1.30 3.16 20.39
CA PRO A 44 0.48 4.21 20.95
C PRO A 44 -0.09 5.21 19.94
N ASN A 45 0.65 5.47 18.87
CA ASN A 45 0.21 6.34 17.79
C ASN A 45 0.25 5.59 16.44
N GLN A 46 -0.88 5.00 16.06
CA GLN A 46 -1.02 4.22 14.83
C GLN A 46 -0.75 5.02 13.55
N SER A 47 -0.85 6.37 13.59
CA SER A 47 -0.50 7.21 12.44
C SER A 47 0.98 7.09 12.04
N ILE A 48 1.85 6.67 12.95
CA ILE A 48 3.25 6.37 12.67
C ILE A 48 3.31 5.21 11.66
N LEU A 49 2.60 4.12 11.92
CA LEU A 49 2.58 2.95 11.05
C LEU A 49 1.95 3.28 9.68
N ILE A 50 0.81 3.96 9.68
CA ILE A 50 0.12 4.33 8.43
C ILE A 50 1.02 5.18 7.54
N ASN A 51 1.73 6.15 8.10
CA ASN A 51 2.60 7.04 7.32
C ASN A 51 3.88 6.34 6.86
N THR A 52 4.55 5.57 7.74
CA THR A 52 5.83 4.93 7.39
C THR A 52 5.66 3.71 6.50
N LEU A 53 4.74 2.80 6.86
CA LEU A 53 4.48 1.58 6.08
C LEU A 53 3.71 1.86 4.79
N GLY A 54 2.78 2.84 4.83
CA GLY A 54 2.06 3.28 3.64
C GLY A 54 2.98 3.82 2.55
N LEU A 55 4.06 4.53 2.91
CA LEU A 55 5.07 4.98 1.95
C LEU A 55 5.89 3.84 1.36
N GLN A 56 6.20 2.80 2.16
CA GLN A 56 6.90 1.61 1.68
C GLN A 56 6.04 0.86 0.65
N GLU A 57 4.80 0.59 0.99
CA GLU A 57 3.84 -0.04 0.08
C GLU A 57 3.68 0.77 -1.22
N ALA A 58 3.49 2.09 -1.10
CA ALA A 58 3.34 2.98 -2.24
C ALA A 58 4.55 2.98 -3.17
N LYS A 59 5.76 2.97 -2.60
CA LYS A 59 7.02 2.91 -3.36
C LYS A 59 7.12 1.62 -4.17
N ASP A 60 6.93 0.47 -3.52
CA ASP A 60 7.09 -0.81 -4.20
C ASP A 60 5.92 -1.09 -5.16
N SER A 61 4.70 -0.69 -4.80
CA SER A 61 3.55 -0.76 -5.71
C SER A 61 3.79 0.05 -6.98
N SER A 62 4.37 1.26 -6.86
CA SER A 62 4.73 2.09 -8.01
C SER A 62 5.90 1.50 -8.81
N ALA A 63 6.88 0.89 -8.13
CA ALA A 63 8.02 0.24 -8.79
C ALA A 63 7.62 -1.00 -9.62
N ILE A 64 6.55 -1.71 -9.25
CA ILE A 64 5.95 -2.77 -10.09
C ILE A 64 5.58 -2.22 -11.47
N GLU A 65 5.09 -0.98 -11.54
CA GLU A 65 4.74 -0.26 -12.77
C GLU A 65 5.91 0.54 -13.37
N ASN A 66 7.16 0.25 -12.95
CA ASN A 66 8.39 0.94 -13.37
C ASN A 66 8.49 2.43 -12.97
N ILE A 67 7.70 2.87 -12.00
CA ILE A 67 7.79 4.20 -11.40
C ILE A 67 8.77 4.13 -10.24
N ILE A 68 10.05 4.38 -10.53
CA ILE A 68 11.14 4.18 -9.56
C ILE A 68 11.43 5.48 -8.82
N THR A 69 11.51 5.40 -7.50
CA THR A 69 11.91 6.51 -6.62
C THR A 69 12.73 6.01 -5.44
N THR A 70 13.52 6.89 -4.83
CA THR A 70 14.29 6.57 -3.63
C THR A 70 13.51 6.96 -2.36
N HIS A 71 13.85 6.34 -1.23
CA HIS A 71 13.29 6.74 0.08
C HIS A 71 13.61 8.20 0.39
N ASP A 72 14.82 8.66 0.08
CA ASP A 72 15.25 10.04 0.28
C ASP A 72 14.39 11.03 -0.53
N ASP A 73 14.08 10.69 -1.78
CA ASP A 73 13.20 11.49 -2.64
C ASP A 73 11.77 11.56 -2.11
N LEU A 74 11.25 10.44 -1.58
CA LEU A 74 9.92 10.39 -1.00
C LEU A 74 9.81 11.29 0.22
N TYR A 75 10.73 11.15 1.18
CA TYR A 75 10.70 11.99 2.38
C TYR A 75 10.96 13.47 2.08
N LYS A 76 11.85 13.78 1.12
CA LYS A 76 12.03 15.16 0.64
C LYS A 76 10.78 15.72 -0.02
N SER A 77 10.05 14.90 -0.75
CA SER A 77 8.82 15.33 -1.43
C SER A 77 7.67 15.60 -0.47
N GLU A 78 7.57 14.87 0.66
CA GLU A 78 6.61 15.16 1.74
C GLU A 78 6.84 16.54 2.38
N LEU A 79 8.07 17.01 2.32
CA LEU A 79 8.47 18.29 2.89
C LEU A 79 8.12 19.49 2.03
N ASN A 80 7.49 19.31 0.84
CA ASN A 80 7.15 20.35 -0.13
C ASN A 80 8.34 21.24 -0.52
N ILE A 81 9.52 20.64 -0.72
CA ILE A 81 10.71 21.37 -1.17
C ILE A 81 10.48 21.75 -2.63
N GLU A 82 10.27 23.05 -2.92
CA GLU A 82 9.96 23.55 -4.28
C GLU A 82 11.00 23.15 -5.33
N SER A 83 12.26 22.99 -4.93
CA SER A 83 13.35 22.53 -5.79
C SER A 83 13.33 21.03 -6.08
N PHE A 84 12.42 20.24 -5.47
CA PHE A 84 12.39 18.79 -5.57
C PHE A 84 11.04 18.30 -6.09
N LYS A 85 10.74 18.59 -7.37
CA LYS A 85 9.53 18.12 -8.05
C LYS A 85 9.81 16.86 -8.86
N SER A 86 10.02 15.73 -8.19
CA SER A 86 10.04 14.42 -8.86
C SER A 86 8.60 13.99 -9.19
N LEU A 87 8.31 13.72 -10.46
CA LEU A 87 7.01 13.18 -10.89
C LEU A 87 6.76 11.83 -10.22
N ASN A 88 7.76 10.96 -10.18
CA ASN A 88 7.66 9.65 -9.54
C ASN A 88 7.34 9.76 -8.05
N ALA A 89 7.96 10.69 -7.33
CA ALA A 89 7.65 10.92 -5.92
C ALA A 89 6.24 11.49 -5.71
N LYS A 90 5.71 12.26 -6.67
CA LYS A 90 4.31 12.71 -6.66
C LYS A 90 3.36 11.52 -6.78
N GLU A 91 3.62 10.59 -7.71
CA GLU A 91 2.79 9.40 -7.90
C GLU A 91 2.75 8.49 -6.68
N VAL A 92 3.91 8.31 -6.01
CA VAL A 92 3.96 7.55 -4.75
C VAL A 92 3.15 8.24 -3.65
N ARG A 93 3.20 9.57 -3.54
CA ARG A 93 2.34 10.31 -2.60
C ARG A 93 0.86 10.20 -2.92
N ASN A 94 0.50 10.24 -4.20
CA ASN A 94 -0.87 10.03 -4.64
C ASN A 94 -1.38 8.65 -4.24
N TYR A 95 -0.53 7.62 -4.33
CA TYR A 95 -0.88 6.26 -3.87
C TYR A 95 -1.22 6.25 -2.37
N VAL A 96 -0.39 6.87 -1.53
CA VAL A 96 -0.67 6.98 -0.07
C VAL A 96 -1.98 7.72 0.18
N ALA A 97 -2.20 8.84 -0.52
CA ALA A 97 -3.42 9.61 -0.41
C ALA A 97 -4.66 8.82 -0.87
N ALA A 98 -4.53 8.06 -1.96
CA ALA A 98 -5.59 7.20 -2.49
C ALA A 98 -5.93 6.05 -1.52
N THR A 99 -4.92 5.40 -0.94
CA THR A 99 -5.10 4.34 0.07
C THR A 99 -5.81 4.90 1.31
N LYS A 100 -5.38 6.06 1.81
CA LYS A 100 -6.02 6.72 2.94
C LYS A 100 -7.47 7.11 2.64
N THR A 101 -7.73 7.67 1.46
CA THR A 101 -9.09 8.03 1.02
C THR A 101 -9.99 6.79 1.00
N GLY A 102 -9.51 5.69 0.43
CA GLY A 102 -10.24 4.42 0.41
C GLY A 102 -10.51 3.89 1.82
N PHE A 103 -9.50 3.93 2.69
CA PHE A 103 -9.61 3.52 4.09
C PHE A 103 -10.65 4.34 4.86
N ASP A 104 -10.60 5.67 4.75
CA ASP A 104 -11.55 6.56 5.42
C ASP A 104 -13.01 6.33 4.94
N LEU A 105 -13.18 6.03 3.64
CA LEU A 105 -14.51 5.75 3.07
C LEU A 105 -15.04 4.38 3.51
N ILE A 106 -14.23 3.32 3.48
CA ILE A 106 -14.65 1.99 3.92
C ILE A 106 -14.92 1.97 5.42
N SER A 107 -14.13 2.66 6.23
CA SER A 107 -14.37 2.77 7.67
C SER A 107 -15.71 3.39 8.00
N LYS A 108 -16.23 4.26 7.13
CA LYS A 108 -17.55 4.88 7.29
C LYS A 108 -18.71 4.04 6.74
N THR A 109 -18.49 3.34 5.63
CA THR A 109 -19.57 2.66 4.89
C THR A 109 -19.63 1.17 5.18
N GLY A 110 -18.51 0.54 5.53
CA GLY A 110 -18.37 -0.90 5.72
C GLY A 110 -18.30 -1.72 4.41
N PHE A 111 -18.31 -1.08 3.24
CA PHE A 111 -18.40 -1.74 1.94
C PHE A 111 -17.44 -1.13 0.93
N LEU A 112 -16.78 -1.98 0.15
CA LEU A 112 -15.96 -1.59 -0.99
C LEU A 112 -16.81 -1.56 -2.26
N THR A 113 -17.17 -0.36 -2.72
CA THR A 113 -18.05 -0.15 -3.89
C THR A 113 -17.29 0.42 -5.07
N ASN A 114 -17.87 0.30 -6.27
CA ASN A 114 -17.32 0.93 -7.49
C ASN A 114 -17.16 2.45 -7.32
N ARG A 115 -18.04 3.10 -6.57
CA ARG A 115 -17.89 4.53 -6.23
C ARG A 115 -16.61 4.81 -5.45
N ILE A 116 -16.25 3.93 -4.51
CA ILE A 116 -15.00 4.05 -3.73
C ILE A 116 -13.81 3.75 -4.63
N VAL A 117 -13.88 2.72 -5.47
CA VAL A 117 -12.82 2.38 -6.44
C VAL A 117 -12.55 3.54 -7.40
N LEU A 118 -13.60 4.18 -7.93
CA LEU A 118 -13.48 5.39 -8.77
C LEU A 118 -12.83 6.54 -8.00
N LYS A 119 -13.18 6.74 -6.72
CA LYS A 119 -12.57 7.81 -5.91
C LYS A 119 -11.10 7.54 -5.58
N ILE A 120 -10.74 6.28 -5.35
CA ILE A 120 -9.34 5.87 -5.18
C ILE A 120 -8.54 6.20 -6.44
N GLN A 121 -9.02 5.80 -7.61
CA GLN A 121 -8.36 6.05 -8.88
C GLN A 121 -8.27 7.55 -9.21
N GLU A 122 -9.32 8.32 -8.94
CA GLU A 122 -9.32 9.79 -9.10
C GLU A 122 -8.18 10.44 -8.29
N VAL A 123 -7.99 10.02 -7.03
CA VAL A 123 -6.92 10.55 -6.18
C VAL A 123 -5.55 10.06 -6.66
N LEU A 124 -5.45 8.81 -7.08
CA LEU A 124 -4.22 8.18 -7.56
C LEU A 124 -3.68 8.87 -8.81
N GLU A 125 -4.53 9.09 -9.80
CA GLU A 125 -4.15 9.63 -11.12
C GLU A 125 -4.34 11.15 -11.22
N GLY A 126 -5.03 11.76 -10.27
CA GLY A 126 -5.33 13.19 -10.29
C GLY A 126 -6.27 13.60 -11.42
N ASN A 127 -7.14 12.68 -11.88
CA ASN A 127 -8.12 12.95 -12.93
C ASN A 127 -9.45 12.24 -12.65
N THR A 128 -10.52 12.67 -13.32
CA THR A 128 -11.89 12.18 -13.16
C THR A 128 -12.39 11.40 -14.38
N ALA A 129 -11.50 10.77 -15.14
CA ALA A 129 -11.87 10.06 -16.38
C ALA A 129 -12.84 8.89 -16.14
N GLY A 130 -12.76 8.26 -14.96
CA GLY A 130 -13.59 7.12 -14.60
C GLY A 130 -13.21 5.85 -15.38
N PHE A 131 -14.14 4.92 -15.51
CA PHE A 131 -13.92 3.72 -16.32
C PHE A 131 -13.74 4.10 -17.78
N ARG A 132 -12.81 3.39 -18.47
CA ARG A 132 -12.49 3.68 -19.87
C ARG A 132 -13.69 3.45 -20.78
N LYS A 133 -13.84 4.37 -21.73
CA LYS A 133 -14.95 4.39 -22.68
C LYS A 133 -14.51 4.07 -24.13
N LEU A 134 -13.23 4.19 -24.40
CA LEU A 134 -12.67 3.97 -25.74
C LEU A 134 -11.95 2.63 -25.79
N PRO A 135 -12.12 1.87 -26.90
CA PRO A 135 -11.38 0.65 -27.14
C PRO A 135 -9.90 0.94 -27.45
N GLY A 136 -9.10 -0.12 -27.52
CA GLY A 136 -7.68 -0.04 -27.92
C GLY A 136 -6.70 -0.34 -26.79
N THR A 137 -7.19 -0.55 -25.56
CA THR A 137 -6.32 -0.97 -24.45
C THR A 137 -5.80 -2.39 -24.69
N ALA A 138 -4.49 -2.54 -24.60
CA ALA A 138 -3.81 -3.83 -24.66
C ALA A 138 -2.65 -3.84 -23.67
N LEU A 139 -2.50 -4.93 -22.92
CA LEU A 139 -1.35 -5.15 -22.05
C LEU A 139 -0.20 -5.70 -22.88
N LYS A 140 0.94 -5.05 -22.82
CA LYS A 140 2.11 -5.39 -23.62
C LYS A 140 3.30 -5.73 -22.74
N ASN A 141 4.12 -6.64 -23.21
CA ASN A 141 5.44 -6.85 -22.63
C ASN A 141 6.29 -5.59 -22.81
N THR A 142 6.76 -5.02 -21.74
CA THR A 142 7.53 -3.75 -21.77
C THR A 142 8.88 -3.90 -22.49
N SER A 143 9.44 -5.12 -22.55
CA SER A 143 10.73 -5.39 -23.17
C SER A 143 10.61 -5.72 -24.66
N THR A 144 9.57 -6.46 -25.05
CA THR A 144 9.40 -6.93 -26.45
C THR A 144 8.35 -6.13 -27.24
N GLY A 145 7.48 -5.37 -26.56
CA GLY A 145 6.33 -4.69 -27.17
C GLY A 145 5.19 -5.63 -27.59
N GLU A 146 5.33 -6.93 -27.37
CA GLU A 146 4.34 -7.94 -27.73
C GLU A 146 3.09 -7.81 -26.87
N THR A 147 1.90 -7.93 -27.49
CA THR A 147 0.63 -7.94 -26.77
C THR A 147 0.46 -9.25 -26.01
N ILE A 148 0.33 -9.15 -24.69
CA ILE A 148 0.19 -10.29 -23.78
C ILE A 148 -1.29 -10.59 -23.51
N TYR A 149 -2.11 -9.54 -23.42
CA TYR A 149 -3.53 -9.66 -23.07
C TYR A 149 -4.32 -8.46 -23.61
N ILE A 150 -5.53 -8.73 -24.08
CA ILE A 150 -6.50 -7.72 -24.51
C ILE A 150 -7.69 -7.79 -23.55
N PRO A 151 -7.81 -6.82 -22.60
CA PRO A 151 -8.95 -6.78 -21.69
C PRO A 151 -10.26 -6.44 -22.39
N PRO A 152 -11.43 -6.55 -21.76
CA PRO A 152 -12.71 -6.14 -22.30
C PRO A 152 -12.62 -4.75 -22.96
N GLN A 153 -13.18 -4.57 -24.14
CA GLN A 153 -13.07 -3.35 -24.95
C GLN A 153 -14.35 -2.53 -24.95
N ASP A 154 -15.49 -3.16 -24.70
CA ASP A 154 -16.79 -2.50 -24.66
C ASP A 154 -17.06 -1.88 -23.28
N THR A 155 -17.54 -0.63 -23.26
CA THR A 155 -17.82 0.10 -22.01
C THR A 155 -18.93 -0.58 -21.20
N GLY A 156 -19.96 -1.10 -21.86
CA GLY A 156 -21.06 -1.82 -21.21
C GLY A 156 -20.55 -3.07 -20.53
N GLU A 157 -19.73 -3.89 -21.22
CA GLU A 157 -19.11 -5.09 -20.67
C GLU A 157 -18.22 -4.76 -19.45
N ILE A 158 -17.44 -3.67 -19.51
CA ILE A 158 -16.63 -3.23 -18.39
C ILE A 158 -17.49 -2.87 -17.18
N MET A 159 -18.56 -2.11 -17.39
CA MET A 159 -19.48 -1.70 -16.31
C MET A 159 -20.19 -2.91 -15.69
N ASP A 160 -20.63 -3.87 -16.51
CA ASP A 160 -21.28 -5.10 -16.06
C ASP A 160 -20.33 -5.95 -15.22
N LEU A 161 -19.08 -6.12 -15.68
CA LEU A 161 -18.05 -6.86 -14.97
C LEU A 161 -17.65 -6.18 -13.65
N MET A 162 -17.53 -4.86 -13.64
CA MET A 162 -17.25 -4.11 -12.40
C MET A 162 -18.43 -4.15 -11.41
N THR A 163 -19.67 -4.13 -11.92
CA THR A 163 -20.86 -4.32 -11.09
C THR A 163 -20.93 -5.74 -10.52
N ASN A 164 -20.56 -6.74 -11.32
CA ASN A 164 -20.46 -8.11 -10.87
C ASN A 164 -19.36 -8.28 -9.81
N LEU A 165 -18.19 -7.67 -10.01
CA LEU A 165 -17.09 -7.68 -9.05
C LEU A 165 -17.50 -7.03 -7.72
N GLU A 166 -18.20 -5.89 -7.74
CA GLU A 166 -18.71 -5.23 -6.54
C GLU A 166 -19.68 -6.14 -5.77
N LYS A 167 -20.59 -6.81 -6.48
CA LYS A 167 -21.51 -7.78 -5.88
C LYS A 167 -20.77 -8.96 -5.25
N PHE A 168 -19.73 -9.45 -5.91
CA PHE A 168 -18.89 -10.53 -5.39
C PHE A 168 -18.13 -10.10 -4.15
N ILE A 169 -17.49 -8.93 -4.15
CA ILE A 169 -16.77 -8.38 -2.99
C ILE A 169 -17.69 -8.31 -1.77
N ASN A 170 -18.90 -7.75 -1.93
CA ASN A 170 -19.80 -7.44 -0.81
C ASN A 170 -20.81 -8.56 -0.49
N GLY A 171 -20.88 -9.59 -1.32
CA GLY A 171 -21.81 -10.71 -1.14
C GLY A 171 -21.34 -11.71 -0.08
N LYS A 172 -22.14 -11.90 0.97
CA LYS A 172 -21.83 -12.85 2.07
C LYS A 172 -22.12 -14.33 1.74
N ARG A 173 -22.81 -14.63 0.63
CA ARG A 173 -23.37 -15.97 0.36
C ARG A 173 -23.09 -16.51 -1.04
N ALA A 174 -22.41 -15.79 -1.90
CA ALA A 174 -22.26 -16.23 -3.29
C ALA A 174 -21.27 -17.41 -3.45
N HIS A 175 -20.26 -17.50 -2.61
CA HIS A 175 -19.39 -18.67 -2.36
C HIS A 175 -18.71 -18.44 -1.02
N ASP A 176 -18.66 -19.50 -0.22
CA ASP A 176 -18.08 -19.52 1.13
C ASP A 176 -16.56 -19.68 1.06
N PHE A 177 -15.90 -18.96 0.14
CA PHE A 177 -14.45 -18.97 0.04
C PHE A 177 -13.81 -18.28 1.25
N ASP A 178 -12.66 -18.80 1.67
CA ASP A 178 -11.82 -18.11 2.62
C ASP A 178 -11.51 -16.67 2.15
N PRO A 179 -11.53 -15.67 3.03
CA PRO A 179 -11.28 -14.28 2.64
C PRO A 179 -9.94 -14.05 1.90
N LEU A 180 -8.89 -14.82 2.16
CA LEU A 180 -7.62 -14.69 1.43
C LEU A 180 -7.71 -15.26 0.02
N VAL A 181 -8.45 -16.36 -0.15
CA VAL A 181 -8.77 -16.91 -1.48
C VAL A 181 -9.62 -15.89 -2.25
N LYS A 182 -10.64 -15.36 -1.62
CA LYS A 182 -11.52 -14.34 -2.23
C LYS A 182 -10.76 -13.08 -2.60
N MET A 183 -9.82 -12.59 -1.77
CA MET A 183 -8.93 -11.48 -2.10
C MET A 183 -8.13 -11.74 -3.37
N ALA A 184 -7.54 -12.92 -3.50
CA ALA A 184 -6.75 -13.28 -4.68
C ALA A 184 -7.60 -13.36 -5.96
N ILE A 185 -8.86 -13.85 -5.85
CA ILE A 185 -9.83 -13.86 -6.97
C ILE A 185 -10.22 -12.44 -7.36
N ILE A 186 -10.51 -11.58 -6.39
CA ILE A 186 -10.84 -10.15 -6.59
C ILE A 186 -9.71 -9.46 -7.34
N HIS A 187 -8.48 -9.67 -6.89
CA HIS A 187 -7.31 -9.06 -7.52
C HIS A 187 -7.14 -9.48 -8.97
N TYR A 188 -7.19 -10.80 -9.25
CA TYR A 188 -7.14 -11.33 -10.60
C TYR A 188 -8.24 -10.77 -11.49
N GLN A 189 -9.47 -10.74 -11.00
CA GLN A 189 -10.63 -10.26 -11.76
C GLN A 189 -10.49 -8.79 -12.10
N PHE A 190 -10.12 -7.95 -11.13
CA PHE A 190 -9.90 -6.53 -11.35
C PHE A 190 -8.78 -6.26 -12.38
N GLU A 191 -7.63 -6.94 -12.24
CA GLU A 191 -6.52 -6.84 -13.19
C GLU A 191 -6.90 -7.32 -14.60
N SER A 192 -7.83 -8.27 -14.70
CA SER A 192 -8.29 -8.79 -15.98
C SER A 192 -9.36 -7.91 -16.62
N ILE A 193 -10.24 -7.28 -15.86
CA ILE A 193 -11.16 -6.26 -16.37
C ILE A 193 -10.38 -5.04 -16.86
N HIS A 194 -9.36 -4.64 -16.13
CA HIS A 194 -8.49 -3.50 -16.44
C HIS A 194 -9.31 -2.24 -16.76
N PRO A 195 -10.16 -1.77 -15.80
CA PRO A 195 -11.26 -0.86 -16.12
C PRO A 195 -10.83 0.59 -16.40
N PHE A 196 -9.59 0.98 -16.08
CA PHE A 196 -9.10 2.33 -16.22
C PHE A 196 -8.10 2.48 -17.38
N TYR A 197 -7.87 3.72 -17.82
CA TYR A 197 -6.82 4.01 -18.80
C TYR A 197 -5.42 3.87 -18.18
N ASP A 198 -5.27 4.23 -16.90
CA ASP A 198 -4.03 4.12 -16.14
C ASP A 198 -4.31 3.83 -14.66
N GLY A 199 -3.29 3.36 -13.91
CA GLY A 199 -3.37 3.11 -12.48
C GLY A 199 -4.09 1.82 -12.08
N ASN A 200 -4.41 0.91 -13.02
CA ASN A 200 -5.13 -0.34 -12.70
C ASN A 200 -4.37 -1.17 -11.67
N GLY A 201 -3.11 -1.50 -11.92
CA GLY A 201 -2.32 -2.32 -11.01
C GLY A 201 -2.20 -1.71 -9.61
N ARG A 202 -1.95 -0.40 -9.52
CA ARG A 202 -1.89 0.32 -8.24
C ARG A 202 -3.24 0.32 -7.53
N THR A 203 -4.34 0.56 -8.24
CA THR A 203 -5.71 0.50 -7.69
C THR A 203 -6.05 -0.92 -7.22
N GLY A 204 -5.71 -1.96 -7.99
CA GLY A 204 -5.93 -3.35 -7.62
C GLY A 204 -5.21 -3.75 -6.33
N ARG A 205 -3.98 -3.28 -6.13
CA ARG A 205 -3.23 -3.53 -4.89
C ARG A 205 -3.82 -2.76 -3.69
N ILE A 206 -4.32 -1.55 -3.89
CA ILE A 206 -5.08 -0.84 -2.85
C ILE A 206 -6.37 -1.60 -2.49
N ILE A 207 -7.10 -2.12 -3.48
CA ILE A 207 -8.31 -2.93 -3.26
C ILE A 207 -8.01 -4.12 -2.35
N ASN A 208 -6.89 -4.83 -2.53
CA ASN A 208 -6.50 -5.96 -1.68
C ASN A 208 -6.40 -5.55 -0.20
N ILE A 209 -5.68 -4.47 0.08
CA ILE A 209 -5.50 -3.96 1.44
C ILE A 209 -6.84 -3.59 2.06
N LEU A 210 -7.67 -2.87 1.30
CA LEU A 210 -8.97 -2.40 1.76
C LEU A 210 -9.98 -3.54 1.95
N TYR A 211 -9.91 -4.58 1.13
CA TYR A 211 -10.73 -5.77 1.29
C TYR A 211 -10.40 -6.52 2.60
N LEU A 212 -9.12 -6.67 2.94
CA LEU A 212 -8.73 -7.27 4.23
C LEU A 212 -9.22 -6.47 5.43
N ILE A 213 -9.33 -5.15 5.29
CA ILE A 213 -9.92 -4.28 6.33
C ILE A 213 -11.44 -4.48 6.41
N GLN A 214 -12.13 -4.54 5.27
CA GLN A 214 -13.55 -4.84 5.20
C GLN A 214 -13.89 -6.17 5.88
N GLU A 215 -13.09 -7.21 5.64
CA GLU A 215 -13.25 -8.54 6.26
C GLU A 215 -12.72 -8.59 7.71
N LYS A 216 -12.29 -7.45 8.27
CA LYS A 216 -11.78 -7.31 9.65
C LYS A 216 -10.55 -8.17 9.95
N LEU A 217 -9.83 -8.60 8.93
CA LEU A 217 -8.54 -9.29 9.07
C LEU A 217 -7.44 -8.31 9.44
N GLN A 218 -7.59 -7.04 9.08
CA GLN A 218 -6.73 -5.93 9.49
C GLN A 218 -7.59 -4.73 9.94
N ASP A 219 -7.07 -3.91 10.84
CA ASP A 219 -7.72 -2.66 11.27
C ASP A 219 -7.11 -1.42 10.61
N LEU A 220 -5.89 -1.55 10.07
CA LEU A 220 -5.10 -0.49 9.46
C LEU A 220 -4.57 -0.91 8.09
N PRO A 221 -4.40 0.02 7.13
CA PRO A 221 -3.84 -0.25 5.82
C PRO A 221 -2.31 -0.34 5.88
N ILE A 222 -1.79 -1.33 6.59
CA ILE A 222 -0.35 -1.49 6.88
C ILE A 222 0.26 -2.78 6.34
N LEU A 223 -0.51 -3.62 5.66
CA LEU A 223 0.03 -4.80 4.99
C LEU A 223 0.83 -4.38 3.77
N TYR A 224 2.10 -4.72 3.76
CA TYR A 224 3.08 -4.34 2.76
C TYR A 224 3.19 -5.41 1.64
N LEU A 225 2.07 -5.63 0.94
CA LEU A 225 1.93 -6.74 -0.02
C LEU A 225 2.80 -6.57 -1.27
N SER A 226 3.02 -5.32 -1.71
CA SER A 226 3.78 -5.02 -2.92
C SER A 226 5.27 -5.40 -2.81
N SER A 227 5.82 -5.51 -1.59
CA SER A 227 7.20 -5.96 -1.39
C SER A 227 7.44 -7.38 -1.87
N TYR A 228 6.46 -8.28 -1.66
CA TYR A 228 6.54 -9.65 -2.18
C TYR A 228 6.36 -9.68 -3.69
N ILE A 229 5.40 -8.92 -4.21
CA ILE A 229 5.10 -8.88 -5.65
C ILE A 229 6.31 -8.36 -6.43
N ILE A 230 6.97 -7.28 -6.00
CA ILE A 230 8.13 -6.72 -6.71
C ILE A 230 9.32 -7.68 -6.71
N LYS A 231 9.58 -8.38 -5.60
CA LYS A 231 10.63 -9.41 -5.49
C LYS A 231 10.35 -10.62 -6.41
N ASN A 232 9.08 -10.90 -6.70
CA ASN A 232 8.62 -12.04 -7.50
C ASN A 232 7.84 -11.59 -8.75
N LYS A 233 8.23 -10.45 -9.35
CA LYS A 233 7.47 -9.77 -10.41
C LYS A 233 7.24 -10.66 -11.65
N SER A 234 8.20 -11.46 -12.04
CA SER A 234 8.08 -12.40 -13.18
C SER A 234 7.02 -13.47 -12.92
N ASP A 235 7.02 -14.05 -11.72
CA ASP A 235 6.03 -15.07 -11.35
C ASP A 235 4.63 -14.47 -11.22
N TYR A 236 4.52 -13.26 -10.65
CA TYR A 236 3.24 -12.55 -10.57
C TYR A 236 2.57 -12.41 -11.94
N TYR A 237 3.30 -11.91 -12.94
CA TYR A 237 2.74 -11.76 -14.30
C TYR A 237 2.52 -13.11 -15.00
N ARG A 238 3.43 -14.07 -14.83
CA ARG A 238 3.26 -15.42 -15.35
C ARG A 238 1.98 -16.07 -14.83
N LEU A 239 1.75 -16.01 -13.52
CA LEU A 239 0.60 -16.63 -12.87
C LEU A 239 -0.73 -15.98 -13.26
N LEU A 240 -0.77 -14.66 -13.48
CA LEU A 240 -1.94 -14.00 -14.07
C LEU A 240 -2.28 -14.58 -15.46
N GLN A 241 -1.27 -14.91 -16.28
CA GLN A 241 -1.49 -15.54 -17.59
C GLN A 241 -1.91 -17.01 -17.44
N GLU A 242 -1.31 -17.75 -16.50
CA GLU A 242 -1.68 -19.15 -16.24
C GLU A 242 -3.16 -19.28 -15.84
N VAL A 243 -3.69 -18.38 -15.04
CA VAL A 243 -5.14 -18.36 -14.76
C VAL A 243 -5.94 -18.05 -16.01
N ARG A 244 -5.51 -17.07 -16.85
CA ARG A 244 -6.24 -16.63 -18.04
C ARG A 244 -6.35 -17.70 -19.10
N PHE A 245 -5.25 -18.41 -19.38
CA PHE A 245 -5.17 -19.34 -20.51
C PHE A 245 -5.34 -20.80 -20.09
N ASN A 246 -4.86 -21.16 -18.90
CA ASN A 246 -4.82 -22.54 -18.43
C ASN A 246 -5.78 -22.81 -17.27
N ASN A 247 -6.49 -21.77 -16.79
CA ASN A 247 -7.37 -21.86 -15.61
C ASN A 247 -6.67 -22.40 -14.35
N ASN A 248 -5.34 -22.14 -14.24
CA ASN A 248 -4.49 -22.60 -13.15
C ASN A 248 -4.60 -21.69 -11.94
N TRP A 249 -5.70 -21.82 -11.20
CA TRP A 249 -5.97 -21.04 -10.02
C TRP A 249 -5.10 -21.42 -8.82
N GLU A 250 -4.75 -22.70 -8.67
CA GLU A 250 -4.02 -23.17 -7.47
C GLU A 250 -2.71 -22.44 -7.27
N GLU A 251 -1.86 -22.36 -8.29
CA GLU A 251 -0.56 -21.67 -8.19
C GLU A 251 -0.74 -20.17 -7.88
N TRP A 252 -1.72 -19.53 -8.50
CA TRP A 252 -2.04 -18.12 -8.25
C TRP A 252 -2.48 -17.87 -6.81
N LEU A 253 -3.41 -18.68 -6.31
CA LEU A 253 -3.90 -18.57 -4.94
C LEU A 253 -2.78 -18.80 -3.92
N LEU A 254 -1.96 -19.83 -4.12
CA LEU A 254 -0.79 -20.11 -3.29
C LEU A 254 0.22 -18.97 -3.31
N PHE A 255 0.44 -18.33 -4.47
CA PHE A 255 1.30 -17.17 -4.57
C PHE A 255 0.78 -16.00 -3.72
N MET A 256 -0.49 -15.66 -3.84
CA MET A 256 -1.10 -14.55 -3.10
C MET A 256 -1.20 -14.81 -1.60
N ILE A 257 -1.51 -16.04 -1.18
CA ILE A 257 -1.54 -16.43 0.23
C ILE A 257 -0.14 -16.37 0.85
N ARG A 258 0.90 -16.84 0.13
CA ARG A 258 2.30 -16.70 0.57
C ARG A 258 2.73 -15.25 0.68
N ALA A 259 2.29 -14.41 -0.27
CA ALA A 259 2.55 -12.97 -0.20
C ALA A 259 2.00 -12.37 1.11
N VAL A 260 0.77 -12.73 1.48
CA VAL A 260 0.15 -12.28 2.75
C VAL A 260 0.93 -12.81 3.97
N ASP A 261 1.25 -14.10 4.01
CA ASP A 261 1.98 -14.71 5.15
C ASP A 261 3.36 -14.06 5.33
N GLN A 262 4.15 -14.01 4.27
CA GLN A 262 5.52 -13.50 4.34
C GLN A 262 5.55 -12.00 4.67
N THR A 263 4.74 -11.20 3.99
CA THR A 263 4.74 -9.74 4.22
C THR A 263 4.16 -9.37 5.57
N SER A 264 3.23 -10.15 6.12
CA SER A 264 2.76 -9.96 7.48
C SER A 264 3.88 -10.15 8.49
N ARG A 265 4.68 -11.23 8.38
CA ARG A 265 5.84 -11.48 9.26
C ARG A 265 6.92 -10.41 9.12
N GLU A 266 7.26 -10.03 7.89
CA GLU A 266 8.23 -8.95 7.63
C GLU A 266 7.76 -7.62 8.25
N THR A 267 6.46 -7.34 8.21
CA THR A 267 5.87 -6.13 8.80
C THR A 267 5.86 -6.19 10.33
N ILE A 268 5.59 -7.34 10.92
CA ILE A 268 5.69 -7.59 12.36
C ILE A 268 7.10 -7.26 12.87
N ASP A 269 8.12 -7.84 12.22
CA ASP A 269 9.52 -7.60 12.58
C ASP A 269 9.89 -6.11 12.51
N LEU A 270 9.38 -5.40 11.49
CA LEU A 270 9.60 -3.97 11.37
C LEU A 270 8.93 -3.18 12.49
N ILE A 271 7.69 -3.50 12.81
CA ILE A 271 6.95 -2.82 13.90
C ILE A 271 7.66 -3.05 15.24
N ILE A 272 8.15 -4.25 15.51
CA ILE A 272 8.93 -4.55 16.73
C ILE A 272 10.18 -3.66 16.80
N LYS A 273 10.96 -3.58 15.70
CA LYS A 273 12.16 -2.75 15.63
C LYS A 273 11.86 -1.24 15.78
N ILE A 274 10.76 -0.76 15.17
CA ILE A 274 10.30 0.63 15.33
C ILE A 274 9.97 0.87 16.82
N ARG A 275 9.25 -0.05 17.47
CA ARG A 275 8.88 0.06 18.88
C ARG A 275 10.11 0.08 19.79
N GLU A 276 11.07 -0.78 19.58
CA GLU A 276 12.33 -0.80 20.33
C GLU A 276 13.09 0.52 20.17
N LEU A 277 13.21 1.02 18.94
CA LEU A 277 13.84 2.30 18.66
C LEU A 277 13.10 3.46 19.36
N MET A 278 11.76 3.46 19.31
CA MET A 278 10.94 4.44 20.04
C MET A 278 11.19 4.42 21.55
N MET A 279 11.30 3.23 22.14
CA MET A 279 11.57 3.08 23.57
C MET A 279 12.96 3.62 23.96
N ASN A 280 13.97 3.39 23.12
CA ASN A 280 15.32 3.93 23.33
C ASN A 280 15.32 5.45 23.24
N TYR A 281 14.67 6.04 22.24
CA TYR A 281 14.49 7.49 22.11
C TYR A 281 13.72 8.07 23.30
N LYS A 282 12.65 7.40 23.73
CA LYS A 282 11.86 7.83 24.90
C LYS A 282 12.71 7.94 26.15
N ARG A 283 13.56 6.94 26.43
CA ARG A 283 14.49 6.98 27.59
C ARG A 283 15.48 8.13 27.46
N ALA A 284 16.18 8.22 26.32
CA ALA A 284 17.15 9.27 26.06
C ALA A 284 16.54 10.66 26.18
N LEU A 285 15.34 10.88 25.65
CA LEU A 285 14.64 12.16 25.72
C LEU A 285 14.20 12.50 27.15
N ARG A 286 13.66 11.54 27.90
CA ARG A 286 13.20 11.77 29.28
C ARG A 286 14.36 12.07 30.23
N ASP A 287 15.47 11.37 30.06
CA ASP A 287 16.60 11.47 31.01
C ASP A 287 17.44 12.74 30.77
N ASN A 288 17.47 13.26 29.54
CA ASN A 288 18.38 14.35 29.18
C ASN A 288 17.71 15.67 28.81
N TYR A 289 16.36 15.71 28.60
CA TYR A 289 15.70 16.92 28.11
C TYR A 289 14.44 17.27 28.91
N LYS A 290 14.44 18.47 29.53
CA LYS A 290 13.26 18.98 30.22
C LYS A 290 12.06 19.25 29.34
N PHE A 291 12.28 19.37 28.04
CA PHE A 291 11.22 19.59 27.03
C PHE A 291 10.68 18.30 26.43
N TYR A 292 11.02 17.14 26.97
CA TYR A 292 10.41 15.89 26.55
C TYR A 292 8.88 15.95 26.64
N SER A 293 8.22 15.53 25.56
CA SER A 293 6.80 15.22 25.54
C SER A 293 6.55 13.99 24.69
N GLN A 294 5.41 13.34 24.88
CA GLN A 294 5.01 12.22 24.04
C GLN A 294 4.78 12.68 22.60
N ASP A 295 4.29 13.92 22.40
CA ASP A 295 4.06 14.50 21.07
C ASP A 295 5.36 14.77 20.32
N LEU A 296 6.42 15.20 21.02
CA LEU A 296 7.75 15.29 20.44
C LEU A 296 8.23 13.93 19.92
N LEU A 297 8.16 12.90 20.77
CA LEU A 297 8.54 11.54 20.38
C LEU A 297 7.71 11.05 19.18
N ASN A 298 6.40 11.26 19.22
CA ASN A 298 5.50 10.88 18.13
C ASN A 298 5.87 11.59 16.82
N ASN A 299 6.18 12.89 16.86
CA ASN A 299 6.60 13.64 15.67
C ASN A 299 7.88 13.08 15.05
N LEU A 300 8.90 12.78 15.89
CA LEU A 300 10.19 12.24 15.43
C LEU A 300 10.08 10.84 14.79
N PHE A 301 9.01 10.10 15.09
CA PHE A 301 8.75 8.77 14.49
C PHE A 301 7.70 8.80 13.38
N LYS A 302 6.81 9.78 13.38
CA LYS A 302 5.86 9.99 12.29
C LYS A 302 6.55 10.53 11.04
N HIS A 303 7.59 11.33 11.21
CA HIS A 303 8.32 11.98 10.15
C HIS A 303 9.83 11.70 10.31
N PRO A 304 10.39 10.68 9.61
CA PRO A 304 11.84 10.44 9.62
C PRO A 304 12.64 11.69 9.27
N TYR A 305 12.09 12.55 8.42
CA TYR A 305 12.54 13.90 8.13
C TYR A 305 11.57 14.90 8.77
N THR A 306 11.92 15.48 9.90
CA THR A 306 11.11 16.52 10.52
C THR A 306 11.64 17.93 10.26
N LYS A 307 10.82 18.94 10.47
CA LYS A 307 11.16 20.36 10.33
C LYS A 307 10.47 21.19 11.40
N ILE A 308 10.94 22.45 11.58
CA ILE A 308 10.45 23.35 12.62
C ILE A 308 8.93 23.50 12.57
N GLU A 309 8.33 23.65 11.38
CA GLU A 309 6.89 23.82 11.21
C GLU A 309 6.09 22.60 11.68
N PHE A 310 6.65 21.39 11.57
CA PHE A 310 5.97 20.19 12.05
C PHE A 310 5.94 20.14 13.58
N ILE A 311 7.07 20.50 14.24
CA ILE A 311 7.12 20.60 15.69
C ILE A 311 6.21 21.71 16.22
N GLN A 312 6.18 22.89 15.56
CA GLN A 312 5.26 23.96 15.93
C GLN A 312 3.81 23.49 15.95
N ARG A 313 3.38 22.85 14.87
CA ARG A 313 2.00 22.37 14.72
C ARG A 313 1.65 21.25 15.68
N ASP A 314 2.54 20.26 15.81
CA ASP A 314 2.24 19.03 16.54
C ASP A 314 2.40 19.20 18.07
N LEU A 315 3.20 20.17 18.53
CA LEU A 315 3.42 20.48 19.96
C LEU A 315 2.77 21.78 20.41
N ASP A 316 2.19 22.57 19.51
CA ASP A 316 1.61 23.90 19.76
C ASP A 316 2.61 24.86 20.47
N VAL A 317 3.82 24.93 19.91
CA VAL A 317 4.90 25.77 20.44
C VAL A 317 5.33 26.86 19.46
N SER A 318 6.00 27.91 19.95
CA SER A 318 6.54 28.96 19.10
C SER A 318 7.63 28.43 18.14
N ARG A 319 7.84 29.12 17.00
CA ARG A 319 8.91 28.80 16.07
C ARG A 319 10.30 28.75 16.71
N ILE A 320 10.56 29.67 17.63
CA ILE A 320 11.82 29.75 18.34
C ILE A 320 11.98 28.54 19.25
N THR A 321 10.95 28.16 19.97
CA THR A 321 10.95 26.98 20.84
C THR A 321 11.18 25.70 20.04
N ALA A 322 10.44 25.53 18.95
CA ALA A 322 10.60 24.38 18.06
C ALA A 322 12.01 24.28 17.47
N ALA A 323 12.58 25.42 17.04
CA ALA A 323 13.95 25.48 16.54
C ALA A 323 14.99 25.11 17.63
N ASN A 324 14.80 25.60 18.84
CA ASN A 324 15.68 25.29 19.97
C ASN A 324 15.65 23.79 20.32
N TYR A 325 14.46 23.15 20.32
CA TYR A 325 14.33 21.73 20.58
C TYR A 325 15.08 20.90 19.50
N LEU A 326 14.81 21.17 18.24
CA LEU A 326 15.43 20.42 17.15
C LEU A 326 16.94 20.65 17.05
N ASN A 327 17.42 21.90 17.24
CA ASN A 327 18.86 22.17 17.25
C ASN A 327 19.54 21.44 18.42
N ARG A 328 18.99 21.47 19.61
CA ARG A 328 19.54 20.76 20.77
C ARG A 328 19.64 19.26 20.53
N LEU A 329 18.60 18.63 19.93
CA LEU A 329 18.63 17.22 19.59
C LEU A 329 19.67 16.89 18.49
N ALA A 330 19.91 17.83 17.58
CA ALA A 330 20.94 17.68 16.55
C ALA A 330 22.36 17.87 17.11
N ASP A 331 22.59 18.84 18.01
CA ASP A 331 23.88 19.07 18.67
C ASP A 331 24.29 17.84 19.49
N ASP A 332 23.32 17.18 20.15
CA ASP A 332 23.51 15.95 20.91
C ASP A 332 23.49 14.67 20.03
N LYS A 333 23.44 14.79 18.70
CA LYS A 333 23.48 13.69 17.72
C LYS A 333 22.32 12.69 17.79
N LEU A 334 21.20 13.07 18.40
CA LEU A 334 19.95 12.30 18.33
C LEU A 334 19.29 12.45 16.94
N LEU A 335 19.52 13.58 16.28
CA LEU A 335 19.07 13.88 14.93
C LEU A 335 20.25 14.40 14.10
N THR A 336 20.19 14.22 12.78
CA THR A 336 21.12 14.88 11.86
C THR A 336 20.47 16.09 11.22
N LYS A 337 21.07 17.29 11.44
CA LYS A 337 20.62 18.52 10.78
C LYS A 337 21.16 18.61 9.38
N LYS A 338 20.29 18.76 8.39
CA LYS A 338 20.64 18.90 6.97
C LYS A 338 19.93 20.11 6.36
N LYS A 339 20.68 20.98 5.68
CA LYS A 339 20.09 22.09 4.91
C LYS A 339 19.70 21.60 3.52
N LEU A 340 18.43 21.73 3.17
CA LEU A 340 17.91 21.42 1.84
C LEU A 340 17.19 22.66 1.29
N GLY A 341 17.73 23.24 0.24
CA GLY A 341 17.27 24.53 -0.27
C GLY A 341 17.44 25.64 0.79
N THR A 342 16.38 26.33 1.11
CA THR A 342 16.35 27.42 2.12
C THR A 342 16.01 26.96 3.53
N ALA A 343 15.60 25.70 3.72
CA ALA A 343 15.11 25.18 5.00
C ALA A 343 16.07 24.18 5.65
N ASN A 344 16.04 24.11 6.98
CA ASN A 344 16.71 23.08 7.77
C ASN A 344 15.75 21.93 8.07
N TYR A 345 16.26 20.72 7.86
CA TYR A 345 15.59 19.46 8.18
C TYR A 345 16.39 18.70 9.22
N TYR A 346 15.68 17.92 10.01
CA TYR A 346 16.24 17.14 11.11
C TYR A 346 15.85 15.69 10.90
N ILE A 347 16.84 14.83 10.69
CA ILE A 347 16.68 13.45 10.24
C ILE A 347 16.87 12.52 11.45
N ASN A 348 15.91 11.63 11.66
CA ASN A 348 16.04 10.49 12.54
C ASN A 348 16.74 9.36 11.75
N ASP A 349 18.09 9.40 11.70
CA ASP A 349 18.86 8.46 10.88
C ASP A 349 18.60 6.99 11.24
N PRO A 350 18.52 6.58 12.53
CA PRO A 350 18.19 5.20 12.85
C PRO A 350 16.84 4.75 12.29
N LEU A 351 15.82 5.61 12.36
CA LEU A 351 14.50 5.33 11.80
C LEU A 351 14.56 5.30 10.28
N PHE A 352 15.23 6.27 9.65
CA PHE A 352 15.40 6.31 8.20
C PHE A 352 16.08 5.04 7.70
N LYS A 353 17.17 4.63 8.36
CA LYS A 353 17.90 3.40 8.02
C LYS A 353 17.01 2.18 8.14
N LEU A 354 16.27 2.04 9.24
CA LEU A 354 15.34 0.94 9.47
C LEU A 354 14.26 0.83 8.38
N LEU A 355 13.81 1.98 7.84
CA LEU A 355 12.78 2.03 6.81
C LEU A 355 13.35 1.87 5.39
N SER A 356 14.64 2.14 5.16
CA SER A 356 15.26 2.12 3.82
C SER A 356 16.06 0.86 3.49
N GLU A 357 16.54 0.13 4.49
CA GLU A 357 17.34 -1.10 4.31
C GLU A 357 16.45 -2.35 4.32
N ARG A 358 15.75 -2.61 3.19
CA ARG A 358 14.92 -3.81 2.99
C ARG A 358 15.12 -4.46 1.62
#